data_b8675e91084002574939d163723a010a
#
_entry.id   b8675e91084002574939d163723a010a
#
_cell.length_a   1.000
_cell.length_b   1.000
_cell.length_c   1.000
_cell.angle_alpha   90.00
_cell.angle_beta   90.00
_cell.angle_gamma   90.00
#
_symmetry.space_group_name_H-M   'P 1'
#
loop_
_entity.id
_entity.type
_entity.pdbx_description
1 polymer ?
#
loop_
_entity_poly.entity_id
_entity_poly.type
_entity_poly.pdbx_seq_one_letter_code
_entity_poly.pdbx_strand_id
1 'polypeptide(L)'
;MLNVTIRRKAGQFGNLVRTSAMTRRTGSSHLPQLASTRELGVTFIGHSSFFIQIGGRSLAIDPNFARWLIVLKRQRKPGVRLRDLPPLDLVLVSHAHFDHLHRPSLRAIARLTRRYCGQAPTIVVPKNVGDIVARLGFSRIVEMNWWQEFSDDKLTITHTPSQHWGARLLRDFHRGFGGYVVRSAKHSIYHAGDTAYFDGFREIGKRLDPEVALLPIGAYHPAHYRNVHTSPEDALQGFLDLGSRFMVPMHYGTFRLSYEPFDEPLKRLREAAAKAGVSDRVLALEEGKTKIFK
;
A
#
# COMPACT_ATOMS: atom_id res chain seq x y z
N MET A 1 2.70 -36.50 -14.71
CA MET A 1 1.92 -35.54 -13.86
C MET A 1 2.54 -34.12 -13.80
N LEU A 2 3.85 -33.95 -13.61
CA LEU A 2 4.53 -32.64 -13.51
C LEU A 2 4.28 -31.73 -14.74
N ASN A 3 4.41 -32.26 -15.96
CA ASN A 3 4.19 -31.49 -17.19
C ASN A 3 2.75 -31.00 -17.40
N VAL A 4 1.75 -31.72 -16.93
CA VAL A 4 0.34 -31.33 -17.01
C VAL A 4 0.06 -30.18 -16.06
N THR A 5 0.63 -30.20 -14.85
CA THR A 5 0.48 -29.15 -13.85
C THR A 5 1.16 -27.84 -14.29
N ILE A 6 2.36 -27.92 -14.90
CA ILE A 6 3.09 -26.76 -15.43
C ILE A 6 2.31 -26.12 -16.59
N ARG A 7 1.82 -26.92 -17.55
CA ARG A 7 1.00 -26.42 -18.68
C ARG A 7 -0.30 -25.77 -18.19
N ARG A 8 -0.97 -26.34 -17.19
CA ARG A 8 -2.19 -25.77 -16.59
C ARG A 8 -1.91 -24.42 -15.92
N LYS A 9 -0.82 -24.32 -15.14
CA LYS A 9 -0.43 -23.04 -14.49
C LYS A 9 -0.04 -22.00 -15.53
N ALA A 10 0.71 -22.35 -16.55
CA ALA A 10 1.06 -21.44 -17.65
C ALA A 10 -0.19 -20.96 -18.42
N GLY A 11 -1.15 -21.84 -18.68
CA GLY A 11 -2.43 -21.48 -19.31
C GLY A 11 -3.26 -20.53 -18.45
N GLN A 12 -3.33 -20.76 -17.15
CA GLN A 12 -4.02 -19.87 -16.21
C GLN A 12 -3.39 -18.48 -16.18
N PHE A 13 -2.06 -18.40 -16.09
CA PHE A 13 -1.33 -17.13 -16.13
C PHE A 13 -1.53 -16.41 -17.48
N GLY A 14 -1.44 -17.12 -18.61
CA GLY A 14 -1.71 -16.56 -19.93
C GLY A 14 -3.12 -15.98 -20.05
N ASN A 15 -4.14 -16.65 -19.50
CA ASN A 15 -5.51 -16.16 -19.47
C ASN A 15 -5.64 -14.91 -18.57
N LEU A 16 -4.98 -14.88 -17.42
CA LEU A 16 -4.96 -13.72 -16.53
C LEU A 16 -4.35 -12.49 -17.22
N VAL A 17 -3.21 -12.65 -17.91
CA VAL A 17 -2.54 -11.59 -18.69
C VAL A 17 -3.45 -11.11 -19.81
N ARG A 18 -4.04 -12.02 -20.60
CA ARG A 18 -4.96 -11.70 -21.70
C ARG A 18 -6.18 -10.91 -21.19
N THR A 19 -6.83 -11.40 -20.13
CA THR A 19 -7.99 -10.73 -19.52
C THR A 19 -7.59 -9.35 -19.01
N SER A 20 -6.45 -9.23 -18.34
CA SER A 20 -5.92 -7.95 -17.88
C SER A 20 -5.70 -6.97 -19.03
N ALA A 21 -5.08 -7.42 -20.13
CA ALA A 21 -4.77 -6.58 -21.30
C ALA A 21 -6.04 -6.07 -22.02
N MET A 22 -7.04 -6.94 -22.19
CA MET A 22 -8.28 -6.65 -22.93
C MET A 22 -9.28 -5.80 -22.12
N THR A 23 -9.24 -5.83 -20.80
CA THR A 23 -10.19 -5.08 -19.96
C THR A 23 -10.00 -3.58 -20.15
N ARG A 24 -11.10 -2.86 -20.43
CA ARG A 24 -11.10 -1.39 -20.50
C ARG A 24 -10.89 -0.81 -19.11
N ARG A 25 -9.96 0.15 -18.99
CA ARG A 25 -9.75 0.86 -17.72
C ARG A 25 -10.97 1.70 -17.36
N THR A 26 -11.39 1.58 -16.10
CA THR A 26 -12.48 2.37 -15.50
C THR A 26 -11.95 3.41 -14.52
N GLY A 27 -12.88 4.13 -13.89
CA GLY A 27 -12.57 5.13 -12.86
C GLY A 27 -12.14 6.48 -13.41
N SER A 28 -12.12 7.46 -12.53
CA SER A 28 -11.73 8.86 -12.77
C SER A 28 -10.65 9.28 -11.79
N SER A 29 -9.96 10.38 -12.09
CA SER A 29 -9.01 11.00 -11.17
C SER A 29 -9.62 12.29 -10.63
N HIS A 30 -9.41 12.55 -9.34
CA HIS A 30 -9.90 13.73 -8.63
C HIS A 30 -8.71 14.48 -8.00
N LEU A 31 -8.91 15.74 -7.66
CA LEU A 31 -7.99 16.46 -6.79
C LEU A 31 -8.17 15.94 -5.37
N PRO A 32 -7.08 15.68 -4.62
CA PRO A 32 -7.20 15.29 -3.22
C PRO A 32 -7.73 16.46 -2.40
N GLN A 33 -8.61 16.18 -1.45
CA GLN A 33 -9.01 17.18 -0.48
C GLN A 33 -7.87 17.41 0.50
N LEU A 34 -7.56 18.68 0.79
CA LEU A 34 -6.52 19.02 1.75
C LEU A 34 -7.09 19.02 3.18
N ALA A 35 -6.37 18.36 4.07
CA ALA A 35 -6.63 18.34 5.50
C ALA A 35 -5.91 19.50 6.20
N SER A 36 -6.47 20.00 7.30
CA SER A 36 -5.77 20.94 8.18
C SER A 36 -4.59 20.26 8.90
N THR A 37 -3.71 21.05 9.49
CA THR A 37 -2.54 20.52 10.21
C THR A 37 -2.90 19.70 11.46
N ARG A 38 -4.13 19.80 11.93
CA ARG A 38 -4.65 19.08 13.10
C ARG A 38 -5.42 17.80 12.74
N GLU A 39 -5.64 17.55 11.46
CA GLU A 39 -6.42 16.44 10.96
C GLU A 39 -5.52 15.40 10.29
N LEU A 40 -6.04 14.17 10.19
CA LEU A 40 -5.47 13.13 9.35
C LEU A 40 -6.29 13.02 8.06
N GLY A 41 -5.67 13.33 6.93
CA GLY A 41 -6.26 13.14 5.60
C GLY A 41 -5.72 11.87 4.94
N VAL A 42 -6.61 10.98 4.52
CA VAL A 42 -6.27 9.71 3.85
C VAL A 42 -6.92 9.68 2.48
N THR A 43 -6.13 9.78 1.41
CA THR A 43 -6.61 9.73 0.02
C THR A 43 -6.17 8.42 -0.64
N PHE A 44 -7.11 7.63 -1.11
CA PHE A 44 -6.81 6.38 -1.82
C PHE A 44 -6.49 6.64 -3.29
N ILE A 45 -5.25 6.37 -3.70
CA ILE A 45 -4.80 6.52 -5.10
C ILE A 45 -5.18 5.28 -5.92
N GLY A 46 -5.25 4.11 -5.25
CA GLY A 46 -5.54 2.81 -5.84
C GLY A 46 -4.44 1.78 -5.56
N HIS A 47 -4.78 0.50 -5.52
CA HIS A 47 -3.94 -0.60 -5.08
C HIS A 47 -3.53 -0.44 -3.61
N SER A 48 -2.24 -0.34 -3.30
CA SER A 48 -1.71 -0.02 -1.96
C SER A 48 -1.18 1.42 -1.87
N SER A 49 -1.54 2.26 -2.84
CA SER A 49 -1.02 3.62 -2.95
C SER A 49 -1.94 4.62 -2.25
N PHE A 50 -1.36 5.39 -1.33
CA PHE A 50 -2.07 6.43 -0.60
C PHE A 50 -1.31 7.75 -0.61
N PHE A 51 -2.06 8.85 -0.62
CA PHE A 51 -1.59 10.17 -0.22
C PHE A 51 -2.13 10.46 1.17
N ILE A 52 -1.25 10.76 2.11
CA ILE A 52 -1.54 10.96 3.53
C ILE A 52 -1.12 12.37 3.94
N GLN A 53 -1.99 13.01 4.71
CA GLN A 53 -1.72 14.30 5.34
C GLN A 53 -1.86 14.13 6.85
N ILE A 54 -0.78 14.33 7.60
CA ILE A 54 -0.73 14.08 9.05
C ILE A 54 0.28 15.02 9.70
N GLY A 55 -0.08 15.65 10.82
CA GLY A 55 0.81 16.56 11.56
C GLY A 55 1.33 17.75 10.74
N GLY A 56 0.59 18.17 9.70
CA GLY A 56 1.01 19.21 8.78
C GLY A 56 2.09 18.78 7.79
N ARG A 57 2.35 17.48 7.64
CA ARG A 57 3.20 16.86 6.62
C ARG A 57 2.36 16.18 5.55
N SER A 58 2.86 16.18 4.34
CA SER A 58 2.31 15.46 3.19
C SER A 58 3.22 14.29 2.81
N LEU A 59 2.65 13.10 2.75
CA LEU A 59 3.43 11.91 2.40
C LEU A 59 2.66 10.99 1.44
N ALA A 60 3.40 10.18 0.68
CA ALA A 60 2.83 9.11 -0.13
C ALA A 60 3.42 7.76 0.28
N ILE A 61 2.57 6.75 0.41
CA ILE A 61 2.98 5.38 0.70
C ILE A 61 2.72 4.53 -0.54
N ASP A 62 3.73 3.75 -0.95
CA ASP A 62 3.73 2.87 -2.14
C ASP A 62 3.18 3.54 -3.42
N PRO A 63 3.63 4.77 -3.78
CA PRO A 63 3.01 5.53 -4.85
C PRO A 63 3.29 4.93 -6.22
N ASN A 64 2.31 4.20 -6.74
CA ASN A 64 2.35 3.54 -8.04
C ASN A 64 1.31 4.12 -9.01
N PHE A 65 1.77 4.79 -10.07
CA PHE A 65 0.96 5.35 -11.15
C PHE A 65 1.10 4.57 -12.46
N ALA A 66 1.70 3.37 -12.40
CA ALA A 66 1.92 2.52 -13.57
C ALA A 66 0.63 2.23 -14.32
N ARG A 67 0.70 2.32 -15.66
CA ARG A 67 -0.34 1.77 -16.53
C ARG A 67 -0.18 0.26 -16.69
N TRP A 68 1.05 -0.23 -16.61
CA TRP A 68 1.42 -1.62 -16.73
C TRP A 68 2.42 -2.00 -15.66
N LEU A 69 2.21 -3.13 -15.01
CA LEU A 69 3.19 -3.84 -14.20
C LEU A 69 3.73 -4.99 -15.04
N ILE A 70 4.85 -4.77 -15.70
CA ILE A 70 5.43 -5.70 -16.67
C ILE A 70 4.38 -6.06 -17.73
N VAL A 71 3.61 -7.13 -17.53
CA VAL A 71 2.57 -7.65 -18.45
C VAL A 71 1.13 -7.42 -17.96
N LEU A 72 0.94 -6.99 -16.73
CA LEU A 72 -0.38 -6.80 -16.14
C LEU A 72 -0.82 -5.33 -16.26
N LYS A 73 -1.96 -5.11 -16.89
CA LYS A 73 -2.51 -3.79 -17.10
C LYS A 73 -3.30 -3.33 -15.87
N ARG A 74 -3.13 -2.07 -15.48
CA ARG A 74 -3.98 -1.42 -14.48
C ARG A 74 -5.43 -1.37 -14.98
N GLN A 75 -6.37 -1.86 -14.18
CA GLN A 75 -7.78 -1.95 -14.51
C GLN A 75 -8.56 -0.67 -14.16
N ARG A 76 -8.19 0.00 -13.07
CA ARG A 76 -8.75 1.30 -12.65
C ARG A 76 -7.70 2.39 -12.77
N LYS A 77 -8.09 3.57 -13.24
CA LYS A 77 -7.18 4.74 -13.28
C LYS A 77 -6.74 5.10 -11.87
N PRO A 78 -5.53 5.67 -11.68
CA PRO A 78 -5.19 6.26 -10.39
C PRO A 78 -6.23 7.30 -9.99
N GLY A 79 -6.71 7.25 -8.76
CA GLY A 79 -7.74 8.15 -8.25
C GLY A 79 -7.27 9.62 -8.16
N VAL A 80 -5.95 9.84 -8.10
CA VAL A 80 -5.29 11.16 -8.22
C VAL A 80 -4.30 11.08 -9.37
N ARG A 81 -4.23 12.09 -10.23
CA ARG A 81 -3.15 12.16 -11.23
C ARG A 81 -1.86 12.57 -10.54
N LEU A 82 -0.74 11.98 -10.94
CA LEU A 82 0.55 12.27 -10.32
C LEU A 82 0.88 13.78 -10.29
N ARG A 83 0.54 14.52 -11.34
CA ARG A 83 0.73 15.97 -11.43
C ARG A 83 -0.16 16.80 -10.50
N ASP A 84 -1.22 16.20 -9.98
CA ASP A 84 -2.19 16.85 -9.09
C ASP A 84 -1.88 16.55 -7.60
N LEU A 85 -0.86 15.73 -7.32
CA LEU A 85 -0.37 15.57 -5.95
C LEU A 85 0.26 16.87 -5.47
N PRO A 86 -0.08 17.32 -4.26
CA PRO A 86 0.69 18.37 -3.60
C PRO A 86 2.16 17.98 -3.44
N PRO A 87 3.07 18.94 -3.23
CA PRO A 87 4.44 18.65 -2.83
C PRO A 87 4.47 17.72 -1.61
N LEU A 88 5.37 16.74 -1.65
CA LEU A 88 5.50 15.75 -0.59
C LEU A 88 6.73 16.02 0.27
N ASP A 89 6.59 15.90 1.58
CA ASP A 89 7.70 15.88 2.53
C ASP A 89 8.40 14.51 2.52
N LEU A 90 7.62 13.44 2.45
CA LEU A 90 8.07 12.07 2.60
C LEU A 90 7.45 11.13 1.55
N VAL A 91 8.21 10.11 1.17
CA VAL A 91 7.71 8.95 0.43
C VAL A 91 8.13 7.69 1.17
N LEU A 92 7.20 6.79 1.46
CA LEU A 92 7.45 5.51 2.10
C LEU A 92 7.22 4.39 1.08
N VAL A 93 8.06 3.37 1.10
CA VAL A 93 7.90 2.16 0.26
C VAL A 93 7.99 0.94 1.15
N SER A 94 6.94 0.12 1.16
CA SER A 94 6.81 -1.04 2.04
C SER A 94 7.76 -2.19 1.67
N HIS A 95 7.98 -2.42 0.38
CA HIS A 95 8.90 -3.45 -0.13
C HIS A 95 9.19 -3.26 -1.63
N ALA A 96 10.06 -4.09 -2.21
CA ALA A 96 10.61 -3.85 -3.53
C ALA A 96 9.78 -4.41 -4.71
N HIS A 97 8.61 -5.01 -4.50
CA HIS A 97 7.76 -5.53 -5.59
C HIS A 97 7.31 -4.42 -6.55
N PHE A 98 7.05 -4.79 -7.81
CA PHE A 98 6.78 -3.83 -8.89
C PHE A 98 5.51 -3.02 -8.72
N ASP A 99 4.54 -3.55 -8.02
CA ASP A 99 3.24 -2.91 -7.73
C ASP A 99 3.32 -1.93 -6.55
N HIS A 100 4.37 -1.98 -5.73
CA HIS A 100 4.67 -1.04 -4.65
C HIS A 100 5.79 -0.08 -5.04
N LEU A 101 6.97 -0.58 -5.41
CA LEU A 101 8.12 0.22 -5.82
C LEU A 101 8.12 0.43 -7.34
N HIS A 102 7.42 1.45 -7.83
CA HIS A 102 7.41 1.82 -9.24
C HIS A 102 8.37 2.98 -9.50
N ARG A 103 9.61 2.65 -9.93
CA ARG A 103 10.69 3.63 -10.15
C ARG A 103 10.31 4.86 -10.99
N PRO A 104 9.55 4.74 -12.12
CA PRO A 104 9.11 5.92 -12.86
C PRO A 104 8.20 6.85 -12.07
N SER A 105 7.26 6.32 -11.26
CA SER A 105 6.41 7.14 -10.37
C SER A 105 7.25 7.85 -9.33
N LEU A 106 8.14 7.14 -8.66
CA LEU A 106 9.03 7.70 -7.63
C LEU A 106 9.92 8.82 -8.19
N ARG A 107 10.54 8.61 -9.36
CA ARG A 107 11.36 9.65 -10.04
C ARG A 107 10.52 10.88 -10.40
N ALA A 108 9.30 10.68 -10.89
CA ALA A 108 8.42 11.79 -11.24
C ALA A 108 7.98 12.59 -10.01
N ILE A 109 7.67 11.92 -8.89
CA ILE A 109 7.36 12.57 -7.60
C ILE A 109 8.55 13.40 -7.12
N ALA A 110 9.75 12.83 -7.06
CA ALA A 110 10.93 13.54 -6.62
C ALA A 110 11.19 14.80 -7.46
N ARG A 111 11.04 14.68 -8.79
CA ARG A 111 11.23 15.81 -9.73
C ARG A 111 10.15 16.89 -9.55
N LEU A 112 8.89 16.50 -9.42
CA LEU A 112 7.77 17.45 -9.28
C LEU A 112 7.86 18.19 -7.95
N THR A 113 8.07 17.50 -6.84
CA THR A 113 8.24 18.14 -5.53
C THR A 113 9.41 19.11 -5.54
N ARG A 114 10.57 18.71 -6.08
CA ARG A 114 11.71 19.64 -6.22
C ARG A 114 11.38 20.87 -7.04
N ARG A 115 10.61 20.73 -8.13
CA ARG A 115 10.21 21.85 -8.98
C ARG A 115 9.32 22.86 -8.23
N TYR A 116 8.44 22.38 -7.33
CA TYR A 116 7.52 23.24 -6.60
C TYR A 116 8.11 23.84 -5.32
N CYS A 117 8.97 23.08 -4.62
CA CYS A 117 9.49 23.47 -3.30
C CYS A 117 11.00 23.72 -3.26
N GLY A 118 11.70 23.61 -4.39
CA GLY A 118 13.17 23.70 -4.44
C GLY A 118 13.89 22.45 -3.95
N GLN A 119 13.24 21.60 -3.15
CA GLN A 119 13.80 20.39 -2.57
C GLN A 119 12.93 19.16 -2.87
N ALA A 120 13.58 18.02 -3.15
CA ALA A 120 12.90 16.74 -3.30
C ALA A 120 12.55 16.15 -1.92
N PRO A 121 11.53 15.27 -1.82
CA PRO A 121 11.16 14.63 -0.56
C PRO A 121 12.25 13.67 -0.07
N THR A 122 12.21 13.34 1.23
CA THR A 122 12.93 12.19 1.78
C THR A 122 12.18 10.90 1.38
N ILE A 123 12.92 9.83 1.05
CA ILE A 123 12.33 8.50 0.87
C ILE A 123 12.78 7.57 1.98
N VAL A 124 11.81 6.85 2.55
CA VAL A 124 12.01 5.81 3.56
C VAL A 124 11.73 4.46 2.91
N VAL A 125 12.64 3.52 3.05
CA VAL A 125 12.56 2.19 2.46
C VAL A 125 13.05 1.14 3.46
N PRO A 126 12.67 -0.14 3.31
CA PRO A 126 13.26 -1.21 4.10
C PRO A 126 14.75 -1.39 3.82
N LYS A 127 15.45 -2.02 4.74
CA LYS A 127 16.88 -2.36 4.60
C LYS A 127 17.18 -3.08 3.28
N ASN A 128 18.29 -2.74 2.64
CA ASN A 128 18.72 -3.28 1.34
C ASN A 128 17.78 -2.97 0.15
N VAL A 129 17.01 -1.88 0.22
CA VAL A 129 16.17 -1.38 -0.89
C VAL A 129 16.67 -0.03 -1.42
N GLY A 130 17.57 0.63 -0.67
CA GLY A 130 18.11 1.97 -1.00
C GLY A 130 18.81 2.04 -2.36
N ASP A 131 19.50 0.99 -2.78
CA ASP A 131 20.17 0.90 -4.09
C ASP A 131 19.17 1.03 -5.26
N ILE A 132 17.95 0.51 -5.13
CA ILE A 132 16.91 0.61 -6.16
C ILE A 132 16.45 2.06 -6.36
N VAL A 133 16.47 2.86 -5.29
CA VAL A 133 15.97 4.24 -5.29
C VAL A 133 17.07 5.30 -5.36
N ALA A 134 18.35 4.93 -5.22
CA ALA A 134 19.49 5.83 -5.12
C ALA A 134 19.60 6.89 -6.23
N ARG A 135 19.18 6.55 -7.47
CA ARG A 135 19.26 7.44 -8.63
C ARG A 135 17.91 8.02 -9.07
N LEU A 136 16.93 8.07 -8.17
CA LEU A 136 15.59 8.58 -8.48
C LEU A 136 15.41 10.06 -8.17
N GLY A 137 16.37 10.68 -7.47
CA GLY A 137 16.42 12.12 -7.25
C GLY A 137 15.80 12.59 -5.94
N PHE A 138 15.63 11.73 -4.96
CA PHE A 138 15.25 12.08 -3.58
C PHE A 138 16.35 12.86 -2.87
N SER A 139 15.99 13.71 -1.91
CA SER A 139 16.94 14.51 -1.14
C SER A 139 17.72 13.67 -0.12
N ARG A 140 17.05 12.67 0.44
CA ARG A 140 17.58 11.74 1.43
C ARG A 140 16.95 10.37 1.26
N ILE A 141 17.72 9.31 1.48
CA ILE A 141 17.27 7.91 1.54
C ILE A 141 17.50 7.41 2.95
N VAL A 142 16.45 6.90 3.58
CA VAL A 142 16.49 6.30 4.91
C VAL A 142 16.14 4.83 4.76
N GLU A 143 17.05 3.94 5.10
CA GLU A 143 16.81 2.50 5.18
C GLU A 143 16.49 2.09 6.62
N MET A 144 15.46 1.26 6.82
CA MET A 144 15.00 0.85 8.14
C MET A 144 14.86 -0.67 8.25
N ASN A 145 15.28 -1.21 9.38
CA ASN A 145 14.89 -2.55 9.85
C ASN A 145 13.58 -2.49 10.63
N TRP A 146 12.94 -3.61 10.85
CA TRP A 146 11.77 -3.70 11.73
C TRP A 146 12.04 -3.10 13.10
N TRP A 147 11.07 -2.38 13.63
CA TRP A 147 11.07 -1.66 14.91
C TRP A 147 12.04 -0.47 14.98
N GLN A 148 12.75 -0.16 13.91
CA GLN A 148 13.48 1.11 13.83
C GLN A 148 12.54 2.27 13.61
N GLU A 149 12.94 3.42 14.13
CA GLU A 149 12.21 4.67 14.01
C GLU A 149 13.02 5.71 13.25
N PHE A 150 12.31 6.48 12.44
CA PHE A 150 12.78 7.71 11.84
C PHE A 150 11.85 8.83 12.26
N SER A 151 12.39 9.91 12.83
CA SER A 151 11.60 11.03 13.33
C SER A 151 12.11 12.36 12.75
N ASP A 152 11.19 13.28 12.57
CA ASP A 152 11.44 14.70 12.42
C ASP A 152 10.74 15.49 13.54
N ASP A 153 10.60 16.80 13.40
CA ASP A 153 9.95 17.69 14.38
C ASP A 153 8.44 17.43 14.56
N LYS A 154 7.80 16.69 13.66
CA LYS A 154 6.34 16.52 13.59
C LYS A 154 5.87 15.08 13.57
N LEU A 155 6.68 14.18 13.04
CA LEU A 155 6.30 12.79 12.82
C LEU A 155 7.34 11.82 13.36
N THR A 156 6.85 10.71 13.86
CA THR A 156 7.63 9.49 14.08
C THR A 156 7.10 8.40 13.13
N ILE A 157 8.01 7.77 12.40
CA ILE A 157 7.74 6.66 11.48
C ILE A 157 8.43 5.44 12.03
N THR A 158 7.67 4.42 12.40
CA THR A 158 8.18 3.12 12.86
C THR A 158 7.99 2.09 11.76
N HIS A 159 9.06 1.41 11.35
CA HIS A 159 8.97 0.28 10.41
C HIS A 159 8.54 -0.98 11.15
N THR A 160 7.49 -1.64 10.68
CA THR A 160 6.87 -2.78 11.36
C THR A 160 7.10 -4.09 10.61
N PRO A 161 7.12 -5.24 11.32
CA PRO A 161 7.17 -6.55 10.68
C PRO A 161 5.93 -6.83 9.82
N SER A 162 6.10 -7.74 8.86
CA SER A 162 5.01 -8.35 8.08
C SER A 162 5.37 -9.80 7.75
N GLN A 163 4.38 -10.59 7.37
CA GLN A 163 4.59 -11.96 6.89
C GLN A 163 4.52 -11.98 5.36
N HIS A 164 5.65 -11.62 4.73
CA HIS A 164 5.79 -11.48 3.28
C HIS A 164 7.24 -11.79 2.85
N TRP A 165 7.66 -11.33 1.65
CA TRP A 165 9.06 -11.35 1.21
C TRP A 165 9.41 -10.08 0.41
N GLY A 166 10.71 -9.73 0.36
CA GLY A 166 11.17 -8.48 -0.25
C GLY A 166 11.79 -8.60 -1.64
N ALA A 167 11.93 -9.81 -2.19
CA ALA A 167 12.63 -10.01 -3.45
C ALA A 167 11.89 -9.38 -4.63
N ARG A 168 12.57 -8.47 -5.36
CA ARG A 168 12.08 -7.90 -6.62
C ARG A 168 12.35 -8.81 -7.82
N LEU A 169 13.49 -9.52 -7.79
CA LEU A 169 13.95 -10.47 -8.78
C LEU A 169 14.26 -11.80 -8.10
N LEU A 170 14.43 -12.86 -8.89
CA LEU A 170 14.60 -14.23 -8.40
C LEU A 170 15.80 -14.48 -7.45
N ARG A 171 16.71 -13.52 -7.27
CA ARG A 171 17.95 -13.69 -6.50
C ARG A 171 18.15 -12.65 -5.40
N ASP A 172 17.22 -11.72 -5.20
CA ASP A 172 17.40 -10.61 -4.24
C ASP A 172 16.49 -10.73 -3.00
N PHE A 173 16.43 -11.94 -2.43
CA PHE A 173 15.68 -12.24 -1.21
C PHE A 173 16.22 -11.56 0.06
N HIS A 174 17.41 -10.95 -0.01
CA HIS A 174 18.02 -10.19 1.08
C HIS A 174 17.36 -8.82 1.33
N ARG A 175 16.43 -8.42 0.46
CA ARG A 175 15.74 -7.13 0.57
C ARG A 175 14.72 -7.16 1.69
N GLY A 176 14.72 -6.13 2.52
CA GLY A 176 13.74 -5.95 3.57
C GLY A 176 12.34 -5.69 3.04
N PHE A 177 11.38 -5.87 3.92
CA PHE A 177 9.95 -5.65 3.68
C PHE A 177 9.27 -5.37 5.03
N GLY A 178 8.06 -4.80 4.98
CA GLY A 178 7.29 -4.51 6.19
C GLY A 178 6.22 -3.46 5.98
N GLY A 179 5.59 -3.05 7.06
CA GLY A 179 4.66 -1.94 7.12
C GLY A 179 5.28 -0.70 7.77
N TYR A 180 4.48 0.33 7.91
CA TYR A 180 4.86 1.56 8.61
C TYR A 180 3.72 2.06 9.49
N VAL A 181 4.03 2.40 10.74
CA VAL A 181 3.17 3.27 11.53
C VAL A 181 3.74 4.68 11.47
N VAL A 182 2.93 5.62 11.02
CA VAL A 182 3.24 7.06 11.02
C VAL A 182 2.43 7.71 12.11
N ARG A 183 3.09 8.38 13.03
CA ARG A 183 2.49 9.03 14.20
C ARG A 183 2.82 10.52 14.23
N SER A 184 1.81 11.34 14.47
CA SER A 184 1.93 12.73 14.86
C SER A 184 1.53 12.89 16.34
N ALA A 185 1.53 14.12 16.86
CA ALA A 185 1.06 14.39 18.22
C ALA A 185 -0.41 13.98 18.47
N LYS A 186 -1.25 13.94 17.43
CA LYS A 186 -2.70 13.71 17.55
C LYS A 186 -3.19 12.44 16.88
N HIS A 187 -2.63 12.06 15.77
CA HIS A 187 -3.09 10.96 14.94
C HIS A 187 -2.00 9.93 14.65
N SER A 188 -2.41 8.70 14.41
CA SER A 188 -1.53 7.62 13.95
C SER A 188 -2.20 6.79 12.86
N ILE A 189 -1.40 6.37 11.86
CA ILE A 189 -1.87 5.54 10.75
C ILE A 189 -0.87 4.41 10.49
N TYR A 190 -1.38 3.21 10.32
CA TYR A 190 -0.62 2.03 9.96
C TYR A 190 -0.89 1.64 8.50
N HIS A 191 0.15 1.48 7.72
CA HIS A 191 0.11 0.85 6.40
C HIS A 191 0.84 -0.48 6.49
N ALA A 192 0.12 -1.59 6.35
CA ALA A 192 0.68 -2.93 6.59
C ALA A 192 1.73 -3.36 5.54
N GLY A 193 1.76 -2.70 4.36
CA GLY A 193 2.39 -3.30 3.19
C GLY A 193 1.64 -4.56 2.77
N ASP A 194 2.32 -5.47 2.09
CA ASP A 194 1.79 -6.80 1.84
C ASP A 194 2.14 -7.74 3.00
N THR A 195 1.17 -8.53 3.41
CA THR A 195 1.34 -9.48 4.51
C THR A 195 0.26 -10.56 4.48
N ALA A 196 0.58 -11.76 4.97
CA ALA A 196 -0.40 -12.71 5.47
C ALA A 196 -0.91 -12.26 6.86
N TYR A 197 -1.97 -12.90 7.37
CA TYR A 197 -2.32 -12.80 8.79
C TYR A 197 -1.23 -13.46 9.65
N PHE A 198 -0.82 -12.78 10.72
CA PHE A 198 0.19 -13.25 11.67
C PHE A 198 0.02 -12.56 13.04
N ASP A 199 0.60 -13.14 14.08
CA ASP A 199 0.47 -12.63 15.46
C ASP A 199 1.08 -11.24 15.68
N GLY A 200 1.91 -10.79 14.75
CA GLY A 200 2.49 -9.44 14.79
C GLY A 200 1.47 -8.32 14.74
N PHE A 201 0.24 -8.55 14.27
CA PHE A 201 -0.82 -7.53 14.35
C PHE A 201 -1.13 -7.14 15.79
N ARG A 202 -1.20 -8.11 16.72
CA ARG A 202 -1.39 -7.84 18.15
C ARG A 202 -0.21 -7.09 18.76
N GLU A 203 1.02 -7.47 18.37
CA GLU A 203 2.23 -6.81 18.84
C GLU A 203 2.29 -5.35 18.36
N ILE A 204 1.99 -5.09 17.06
CA ILE A 204 1.94 -3.75 16.49
C ILE A 204 0.86 -2.92 17.18
N GLY A 205 -0.34 -3.47 17.39
CA GLY A 205 -1.41 -2.82 18.13
C GLY A 205 -0.99 -2.43 19.54
N LYS A 206 -0.44 -3.39 20.28
CA LYS A 206 0.01 -3.16 21.68
C LYS A 206 1.13 -2.12 21.79
N ARG A 207 2.10 -2.10 20.86
CA ARG A 207 3.25 -1.19 20.91
C ARG A 207 2.95 0.19 20.35
N LEU A 208 2.14 0.26 19.28
CA LEU A 208 2.04 1.46 18.47
C LEU A 208 0.62 2.04 18.39
N ASP A 209 -0.40 1.31 18.83
CA ASP A 209 -1.81 1.74 18.92
C ASP A 209 -2.25 2.63 17.72
N PRO A 210 -2.22 2.13 16.46
CA PRO A 210 -2.57 2.93 15.31
C PRO A 210 -4.08 3.19 15.26
N GLU A 211 -4.47 4.47 15.07
CA GLU A 211 -5.87 4.88 14.96
C GLU A 211 -6.53 4.33 13.69
N VAL A 212 -5.83 4.42 12.55
CA VAL A 212 -6.30 3.97 11.24
C VAL A 212 -5.36 2.91 10.69
N ALA A 213 -5.91 1.76 10.26
CA ALA A 213 -5.15 0.68 9.65
C ALA A 213 -5.48 0.54 8.15
N LEU A 214 -4.45 0.62 7.29
CA LEU A 214 -4.55 0.33 5.87
C LEU A 214 -4.10 -1.11 5.64
N LEU A 215 -5.05 -2.03 5.36
CA LEU A 215 -4.79 -3.47 5.32
C LEU A 215 -5.09 -4.08 3.95
N PRO A 216 -4.21 -4.96 3.42
CA PRO A 216 -4.43 -5.66 2.16
C PRO A 216 -5.59 -6.66 2.28
N ILE A 217 -6.39 -6.78 1.19
CA ILE A 217 -7.53 -7.72 1.13
C ILE A 217 -7.55 -8.52 -0.18
N GLY A 218 -6.51 -8.48 -0.98
CA GLY A 218 -6.43 -9.12 -2.29
C GLY A 218 -5.22 -10.02 -2.46
N ALA A 219 -5.13 -10.68 -3.61
CA ALA A 219 -4.07 -11.62 -3.96
C ALA A 219 -4.03 -12.89 -3.08
N TYR A 220 -5.19 -13.39 -2.65
CA TYR A 220 -5.30 -14.55 -1.74
C TYR A 220 -5.65 -15.88 -2.44
N HIS A 221 -5.88 -15.90 -3.75
CA HIS A 221 -6.22 -17.11 -4.48
C HIS A 221 -5.15 -17.44 -5.54
N PRO A 222 -4.67 -18.71 -5.64
CA PRO A 222 -5.08 -19.92 -4.89
C PRO A 222 -4.65 -19.90 -3.42
N ALA A 223 -5.20 -20.82 -2.63
CA ALA A 223 -5.10 -20.80 -1.15
C ALA A 223 -3.67 -20.65 -0.60
N HIS A 224 -2.65 -21.18 -1.28
CA HIS A 224 -1.26 -21.03 -0.83
C HIS A 224 -0.72 -19.58 -0.90
N TYR A 225 -1.41 -18.67 -1.60
CA TYR A 225 -1.06 -17.24 -1.57
C TYR A 225 -1.34 -16.61 -0.21
N ARG A 226 -2.25 -17.20 0.59
CA ARG A 226 -2.53 -16.77 1.96
C ARG A 226 -1.37 -16.96 2.93
N ASN A 227 -0.31 -17.65 2.54
CA ASN A 227 0.93 -17.70 3.32
C ASN A 227 1.68 -16.35 3.33
N VAL A 228 1.35 -15.44 2.41
CA VAL A 228 2.05 -14.18 2.19
C VAL A 228 1.11 -12.99 1.88
N HIS A 229 -0.20 -13.24 1.74
CA HIS A 229 -1.25 -12.24 1.55
C HIS A 229 -2.46 -12.59 2.42
N THR A 230 -3.20 -11.59 2.86
CA THR A 230 -4.44 -11.75 3.62
C THR A 230 -5.63 -11.95 2.68
N SER A 231 -6.56 -12.86 3.06
CA SER A 231 -7.93 -12.82 2.57
C SER A 231 -8.69 -11.66 3.25
N PRO A 232 -9.86 -11.26 2.74
CA PRO A 232 -10.67 -10.23 3.40
C PRO A 232 -10.99 -10.54 4.87
N GLU A 233 -11.25 -11.80 5.20
CA GLU A 233 -11.53 -12.27 6.57
C GLU A 233 -10.27 -12.21 7.44
N ASP A 234 -9.11 -12.61 6.90
CA ASP A 234 -7.83 -12.54 7.59
C ASP A 234 -7.46 -11.08 7.88
N ALA A 235 -7.71 -10.18 6.92
CA ALA A 235 -7.46 -8.74 7.10
C ALA A 235 -8.38 -8.13 8.17
N LEU A 236 -9.65 -8.54 8.20
CA LEU A 236 -10.58 -8.13 9.25
C LEU A 236 -10.12 -8.63 10.63
N GLN A 237 -9.65 -9.88 10.73
CA GLN A 237 -9.09 -10.40 11.97
C GLN A 237 -7.85 -9.60 12.40
N GLY A 238 -6.94 -9.29 11.46
CA GLY A 238 -5.79 -8.44 11.73
C GLY A 238 -6.18 -7.03 12.21
N PHE A 239 -7.23 -6.45 11.64
CA PHE A 239 -7.79 -5.18 12.11
C PHE A 239 -8.30 -5.24 13.56
N LEU A 240 -9.01 -6.31 13.90
CA LEU A 240 -9.50 -6.51 15.27
C LEU A 240 -8.34 -6.73 16.25
N ASP A 241 -7.33 -7.49 15.86
CA ASP A 241 -6.14 -7.76 16.69
C ASP A 241 -5.24 -6.52 16.87
N LEU A 242 -5.18 -5.62 15.89
CA LEU A 242 -4.53 -4.31 16.01
C LEU A 242 -5.23 -3.39 17.04
N GLY A 243 -6.52 -3.58 17.26
CA GLY A 243 -7.32 -2.67 18.09
C GLY A 243 -7.59 -1.30 17.44
N SER A 244 -7.21 -1.09 16.19
CA SER A 244 -7.37 0.19 15.48
C SER A 244 -8.83 0.64 15.46
N ARG A 245 -9.05 1.96 15.46
CA ARG A 245 -10.40 2.52 15.41
C ARG A 245 -11.07 2.34 14.05
N PHE A 246 -10.30 2.52 12.96
CA PHE A 246 -10.79 2.41 11.58
C PHE A 246 -9.89 1.55 10.73
N MET A 247 -10.51 0.82 9.79
CA MET A 247 -9.83 0.07 8.73
C MET A 247 -10.14 0.68 7.36
N VAL A 248 -9.11 0.87 6.53
CA VAL A 248 -9.25 1.17 5.11
C VAL A 248 -8.65 0.01 4.33
N PRO A 249 -9.43 -0.73 3.52
CA PRO A 249 -8.91 -1.83 2.73
C PRO A 249 -8.04 -1.34 1.56
N MET A 250 -7.01 -2.11 1.23
CA MET A 250 -6.10 -1.87 0.12
C MET A 250 -5.74 -3.16 -0.62
N HIS A 251 -4.86 -3.07 -1.62
CA HIS A 251 -4.33 -4.18 -2.42
C HIS A 251 -5.41 -4.98 -3.17
N TYR A 252 -6.44 -4.28 -3.68
CA TYR A 252 -7.54 -4.86 -4.47
C TYR A 252 -7.97 -3.90 -5.58
N GLY A 253 -8.77 -4.40 -6.53
CA GLY A 253 -9.51 -3.58 -7.49
C GLY A 253 -8.65 -2.76 -8.48
N THR A 254 -7.33 -2.97 -8.56
CA THR A 254 -6.43 -2.18 -9.42
C THR A 254 -5.68 -3.02 -10.43
N PHE A 255 -4.98 -4.06 -10.01
CA PHE A 255 -4.28 -5.01 -10.85
C PHE A 255 -4.83 -6.42 -10.60
N ARG A 256 -4.84 -7.26 -11.64
CA ARG A 256 -5.15 -8.69 -11.48
C ARG A 256 -3.87 -9.44 -11.15
N LEU A 257 -3.53 -9.53 -9.87
CA LEU A 257 -2.30 -10.19 -9.40
C LEU A 257 -2.52 -11.67 -9.09
N SER A 258 -3.77 -12.10 -8.98
CA SER A 258 -4.19 -13.43 -8.58
C SER A 258 -5.49 -13.84 -9.27
N TYR A 259 -6.07 -14.96 -8.87
CA TYR A 259 -7.15 -15.60 -9.62
C TYR A 259 -8.54 -15.43 -9.00
N GLU A 260 -8.68 -14.73 -7.86
CA GLU A 260 -9.99 -14.38 -7.34
C GLU A 260 -10.75 -13.43 -8.30
N PRO A 261 -12.10 -13.46 -8.31
CA PRO A 261 -12.90 -12.48 -9.02
C PRO A 261 -12.55 -11.05 -8.60
N PHE A 262 -12.43 -10.14 -9.56
CA PHE A 262 -11.86 -8.81 -9.37
C PHE A 262 -12.58 -7.95 -8.31
N ASP A 263 -13.90 -8.14 -8.16
CA ASP A 263 -14.73 -7.38 -7.22
C ASP A 263 -15.06 -8.18 -5.94
N GLU A 264 -14.62 -9.43 -5.84
CA GLU A 264 -14.89 -10.32 -4.70
C GLU A 264 -14.27 -9.81 -3.39
N PRO A 265 -13.01 -9.32 -3.35
CA PRO A 265 -12.37 -8.96 -2.09
C PRO A 265 -13.18 -7.99 -1.24
N LEU A 266 -13.67 -6.91 -1.85
CA LEU A 266 -14.45 -5.90 -1.13
C LEU A 266 -15.82 -6.40 -0.69
N LYS A 267 -16.47 -7.25 -1.50
CA LYS A 267 -17.74 -7.88 -1.15
C LYS A 267 -17.59 -8.75 0.10
N ARG A 268 -16.60 -9.64 0.10
CA ARG A 268 -16.31 -10.54 1.24
C ARG A 268 -15.95 -9.75 2.50
N LEU A 269 -15.14 -8.68 2.38
CA LEU A 269 -14.81 -7.84 3.53
C LEU A 269 -16.07 -7.20 4.14
N ARG A 270 -17.00 -6.68 3.32
CA ARG A 270 -18.25 -6.09 3.81
C ARG A 270 -19.14 -7.12 4.51
N GLU A 271 -19.22 -8.32 3.95
CA GLU A 271 -19.99 -9.43 4.58
C GLU A 271 -19.35 -9.84 5.91
N ALA A 272 -18.02 -9.96 5.98
CA ALA A 272 -17.31 -10.29 7.21
C ALA A 272 -17.47 -9.19 8.28
N ALA A 273 -17.33 -7.91 7.89
CA ALA A 273 -17.49 -6.76 8.78
C ALA A 273 -18.92 -6.68 9.36
N ALA A 274 -19.94 -6.96 8.54
CA ALA A 274 -21.33 -7.00 8.98
C ALA A 274 -21.56 -8.12 10.01
N LYS A 275 -21.02 -9.32 9.77
CA LYS A 275 -21.08 -10.44 10.72
C LYS A 275 -20.38 -10.15 12.05
N ALA A 276 -19.29 -9.39 12.00
CA ALA A 276 -18.52 -8.98 13.18
C ALA A 276 -19.08 -7.72 13.88
N GLY A 277 -20.12 -7.08 13.33
CA GLY A 277 -20.73 -5.87 13.93
C GLY A 277 -19.83 -4.62 13.84
N VAL A 278 -18.91 -4.55 12.87
CA VAL A 278 -17.91 -3.45 12.74
C VAL A 278 -17.99 -2.74 11.39
N SER A 279 -19.11 -2.80 10.69
CA SER A 279 -19.28 -2.20 9.36
C SER A 279 -19.02 -0.70 9.32
N ASP A 280 -19.34 0.02 10.38
CA ASP A 280 -19.12 1.49 10.53
C ASP A 280 -17.63 1.86 10.69
N ARG A 281 -16.80 0.89 11.07
CA ARG A 281 -15.36 1.05 11.24
C ARG A 281 -14.55 0.65 9.98
N VAL A 282 -15.15 -0.03 9.00
CA VAL A 282 -14.51 -0.46 7.76
C VAL A 282 -14.85 0.51 6.63
N LEU A 283 -13.90 1.34 6.26
CA LEU A 283 -14.06 2.48 5.35
C LEU A 283 -13.50 2.16 3.97
N ALA A 284 -14.30 1.58 3.09
CA ALA A 284 -13.90 1.34 1.70
C ALA A 284 -13.92 2.66 0.90
N LEU A 285 -12.77 3.25 0.71
CA LEU A 285 -12.62 4.49 -0.05
C LEU A 285 -12.65 4.21 -1.55
N GLU A 286 -13.37 5.05 -2.30
CA GLU A 286 -13.22 5.11 -3.76
C GLU A 286 -11.90 5.77 -4.13
N GLU A 287 -11.33 5.38 -5.28
CA GLU A 287 -10.09 5.99 -5.76
C GLU A 287 -10.26 7.52 -5.96
N GLY A 288 -9.35 8.29 -5.39
CA GLY A 288 -9.32 9.76 -5.43
C GLY A 288 -10.14 10.44 -4.35
N LYS A 289 -10.89 9.69 -3.54
CA LYS A 289 -11.60 10.25 -2.39
C LYS A 289 -10.68 10.36 -1.18
N THR A 290 -10.82 11.46 -0.46
CA THR A 290 -10.12 11.72 0.80
C THR A 290 -11.08 11.53 1.96
N LYS A 291 -10.68 10.74 2.95
CA LYS A 291 -11.32 10.70 4.27
C LYS A 291 -10.53 11.59 5.22
N ILE A 292 -11.20 12.49 5.89
CA ILE A 292 -10.62 13.34 6.95
C ILE A 292 -11.05 12.78 8.30
N PHE A 293 -10.07 12.56 9.19
CA PHE A 293 -10.25 12.20 10.60
C PHE A 293 -9.89 13.44 11.44
N LYS A 294 -10.75 13.75 12.40
CA LYS A 294 -10.69 14.96 13.25
C LYS A 294 -10.19 14.67 14.64
#